data_dcdbbefce34686fafc16d7094869a33e
#
_entry.id   dcdbbefce34686fafc16d7094869a33e
#
_cell.length_a   1.000
_cell.length_b   1.000
_cell.length_c   1.000
_cell.angle_alpha   90.00
_cell.angle_beta   90.00
_cell.angle_gamma   90.00
#
_symmetry.space_group_name_H-M   'P 1'
#
loop_
_entity.id
_entity.type
_entity.pdbx_description
1 polymer ?
#
loop_
_entity_poly.entity_id
_entity_poly.type
_entity_poly.pdbx_seq_one_letter_code
_entity_poly.pdbx_strand_id
1 'polypeptide(L)'
;MRLDVYFGGGGLTPADVSGRTVAVIDVLRASTTIAVALANGTRNLIPFDSSEEAVLRSKSFERRDVLLAGERKMHPIPGFDLGNSPREFTREAVEGKTILFATTNGTVALVGVQGAKEVVVASYVNFSAVLAALRSAARAGNDITIFCAGRDRQFALEDSACAGRFARHLGRRIPGVELNDAARACVLIARKYGDEIDRLFSDSSHGRALAEAGYGEDLAVCAALDKYPVVPVYHDRPIKLGTTRGR
;
A
#
# COMPACT_ATOMS: atom_id res chain seq x y z
N MET A 1 -14.73 -0.45 18.83
CA MET A 1 -13.60 -0.62 17.91
C MET A 1 -12.99 0.73 17.61
N ARG A 2 -11.67 0.83 17.70
CA ARG A 2 -10.91 2.04 17.34
C ARG A 2 -10.38 1.92 15.91
N LEU A 3 -10.43 3.03 15.19
CA LEU A 3 -9.81 3.20 13.88
C LEU A 3 -8.92 4.44 13.93
N ASP A 4 -7.63 4.20 13.91
CA ASP A 4 -6.62 5.24 13.97
C ASP A 4 -5.90 5.37 12.63
N VAL A 5 -5.58 6.61 12.22
CA VAL A 5 -4.73 6.91 11.07
C VAL A 5 -3.43 7.52 11.55
N TYR A 6 -2.32 7.10 10.94
CA TYR A 6 -0.99 7.64 11.18
C TYR A 6 -0.31 7.99 9.87
N PHE A 7 0.57 8.99 9.88
CA PHE A 7 1.28 9.52 8.71
C PHE A 7 2.79 9.37 8.86
N GLY A 8 3.45 8.87 7.84
CA GLY A 8 4.90 8.78 7.77
C GLY A 8 5.53 7.98 8.92
N GLY A 9 6.85 8.03 9.02
CA GLY A 9 7.60 7.24 10.00
C GLY A 9 7.72 7.85 11.40
N GLY A 10 7.05 8.95 11.70
CA GLY A 10 7.38 9.79 12.86
C GLY A 10 6.46 9.68 14.08
N GLY A 11 5.51 8.75 14.14
CA GLY A 11 4.57 8.69 15.25
C GLY A 11 3.99 7.32 15.53
N LEU A 12 4.36 6.32 14.74
CA LEU A 12 3.88 4.95 14.92
C LEU A 12 4.77 4.21 15.92
N THR A 13 4.16 3.70 16.98
CA THR A 13 4.83 2.88 17.99
C THR A 13 4.39 1.42 17.88
N PRO A 14 5.14 0.45 18.45
CA PRO A 14 4.69 -0.94 18.50
C PRO A 14 3.30 -1.12 19.12
N ALA A 15 2.90 -0.26 20.07
CA ALA A 15 1.57 -0.29 20.69
C ALA A 15 0.45 0.08 19.70
N ASP A 16 0.74 0.89 18.68
CA ASP A 16 -0.24 1.32 17.68
C ASP A 16 -0.55 0.23 16.63
N VAL A 17 0.25 -0.83 16.59
CA VAL A 17 0.10 -1.95 15.63
C VAL A 17 -0.14 -3.30 16.30
N SER A 18 0.37 -3.51 17.52
CA SER A 18 0.27 -4.80 18.21
C SER A 18 -1.18 -5.23 18.44
N GLY A 19 -1.52 -6.44 18.00
CA GLY A 19 -2.85 -7.01 18.11
C GLY A 19 -3.89 -6.42 17.14
N ARG A 20 -3.51 -5.44 16.31
CA ARG A 20 -4.41 -4.72 15.39
C ARG A 20 -4.32 -5.27 13.97
N THR A 21 -5.37 -5.04 13.19
CA THR A 21 -5.30 -5.17 11.73
C THR A 21 -4.80 -3.84 11.15
N VAL A 22 -3.70 -3.88 10.40
CA VAL A 22 -3.06 -2.69 9.83
C VAL A 22 -3.27 -2.66 8.32
N ALA A 23 -3.74 -1.51 7.79
CA ALA A 23 -3.74 -1.24 6.36
C ALA A 23 -2.62 -0.25 6.03
N VAL A 24 -1.65 -0.68 5.21
CA VAL A 24 -0.56 0.19 4.74
C VAL A 24 -0.96 0.80 3.40
N ILE A 25 -0.83 2.12 3.29
CA ILE A 25 -1.19 2.91 2.10
C ILE A 25 0.04 3.67 1.59
N ASP A 26 0.39 3.44 0.34
CA ASP A 26 1.34 4.19 -0.49
C ASP A 26 0.77 4.21 -1.90
N VAL A 27 -0.17 5.13 -2.15
CA VAL A 27 -0.94 5.16 -3.41
C VAL A 27 -0.02 5.40 -4.59
N LEU A 28 0.92 6.31 -4.43
CA LEU A 28 1.88 6.70 -5.46
C LEU A 28 3.32 6.35 -5.05
N ARG A 29 3.79 5.06 -5.24
CA ARG A 29 3.14 4.06 -6.10
C ARG A 29 3.09 2.67 -5.47
N ALA A 30 3.83 2.42 -4.39
CA ALA A 30 4.17 1.07 -3.94
C ALA A 30 2.95 0.18 -3.67
N SER A 31 1.91 0.67 -2.96
CA SER A 31 0.71 -0.12 -2.70
C SER A 31 -0.05 -0.49 -3.98
N THR A 32 -0.11 0.44 -4.94
CA THR A 32 -0.70 0.18 -6.26
C THR A 32 0.12 -0.88 -7.01
N THR A 33 1.44 -0.73 -7.06
CA THR A 33 2.35 -1.65 -7.73
C THR A 33 2.26 -3.06 -7.15
N ILE A 34 2.19 -3.20 -5.83
CA ILE A 34 1.99 -4.48 -5.15
C ILE A 34 0.67 -5.13 -5.56
N ALA A 35 -0.43 -4.37 -5.60
CA ALA A 35 -1.73 -4.88 -5.99
C ALA A 35 -1.73 -5.37 -7.45
N VAL A 36 -1.12 -4.59 -8.37
CA VAL A 36 -0.98 -4.96 -9.78
C VAL A 36 -0.12 -6.22 -9.94
N ALA A 37 1.04 -6.28 -9.29
CA ALA A 37 1.94 -7.43 -9.36
C ALA A 37 1.23 -8.74 -8.96
N LEU A 38 0.52 -8.72 -7.83
CA LEU A 38 -0.18 -9.90 -7.32
C LEU A 38 -1.39 -10.27 -8.20
N ALA A 39 -2.12 -9.29 -8.71
CA ALA A 39 -3.21 -9.53 -9.66
C ALA A 39 -2.72 -10.16 -10.98
N ASN A 40 -1.49 -9.86 -11.36
CA ASN A 40 -0.83 -10.40 -12.56
C ASN A 40 -0.06 -11.71 -12.30
N GLY A 41 -0.25 -12.34 -11.13
CA GLY A 41 0.23 -13.70 -10.88
C GLY A 41 1.60 -13.80 -10.22
N THR A 42 2.14 -12.73 -9.65
CA THR A 42 3.33 -12.80 -8.80
C THR A 42 3.11 -13.83 -7.69
N ARG A 43 4.07 -14.76 -7.52
CA ARG A 43 3.99 -15.81 -6.48
C ARG A 43 4.15 -15.24 -5.09
N ASN A 44 5.15 -14.39 -4.89
CA ASN A 44 5.46 -13.71 -3.64
C ASN A 44 6.03 -12.34 -3.94
N LEU A 45 5.77 -11.36 -3.07
CA LEU A 45 6.48 -10.09 -3.05
C LEU A 45 7.07 -9.91 -1.66
N ILE A 46 8.38 -9.69 -1.56
CA ILE A 46 9.10 -9.56 -0.30
C ILE A 46 9.63 -8.13 -0.19
N PRO A 47 9.09 -7.31 0.73
CA PRO A 47 9.54 -5.95 0.92
C PRO A 47 10.87 -5.90 1.68
N PHE A 48 11.71 -4.96 1.29
CA PHE A 48 12.98 -4.60 1.95
C PHE A 48 13.05 -3.08 2.14
N ASP A 49 13.61 -2.65 3.23
CA ASP A 49 13.94 -1.23 3.49
C ASP A 49 15.29 -0.84 2.87
N SER A 50 16.15 -1.84 2.58
CA SER A 50 17.46 -1.69 1.94
C SER A 50 17.52 -2.41 0.59
N SER A 51 18.04 -1.71 -0.43
CA SER A 51 18.33 -2.29 -1.75
C SER A 51 19.43 -3.33 -1.69
N GLU A 52 20.41 -3.12 -0.81
CA GLU A 52 21.56 -4.01 -0.60
C GLU A 52 21.10 -5.36 -0.04
N GLU A 53 20.17 -5.35 0.92
CA GLU A 53 19.58 -6.57 1.47
C GLU A 53 18.76 -7.33 0.42
N ALA A 54 18.00 -6.61 -0.42
CA ALA A 54 17.27 -7.23 -1.54
C ALA A 54 18.23 -7.93 -2.51
N VAL A 55 19.33 -7.28 -2.89
CA VAL A 55 20.39 -7.88 -3.74
C VAL A 55 21.05 -9.08 -3.06
N LEU A 56 21.37 -8.98 -1.77
CA LEU A 56 21.95 -10.12 -1.03
C LEU A 56 20.97 -11.29 -1.01
N ARG A 57 19.71 -11.03 -0.74
CA ARG A 57 18.65 -12.05 -0.69
C ARG A 57 18.41 -12.72 -2.04
N SER A 58 18.56 -11.99 -3.15
CA SER A 58 18.35 -12.54 -4.50
C SER A 58 19.28 -13.72 -4.82
N LYS A 59 20.49 -13.74 -4.24
CA LYS A 59 21.45 -14.83 -4.42
C LYS A 59 20.99 -16.20 -3.89
N SER A 60 19.94 -16.24 -3.07
CA SER A 60 19.34 -17.48 -2.55
C SER A 60 18.21 -18.03 -3.43
N PHE A 61 17.97 -17.43 -4.58
CA PHE A 61 16.96 -17.86 -5.57
C PHE A 61 17.63 -18.22 -6.88
N GLU A 62 16.97 -19.09 -7.66
CA GLU A 62 17.31 -19.26 -9.07
C GLU A 62 17.00 -17.96 -9.83
N ARG A 63 17.93 -17.52 -10.67
CA ARG A 63 17.80 -16.22 -11.38
C ARG A 63 16.50 -16.10 -12.18
N ARG A 64 16.03 -17.20 -12.76
CA ARG A 64 14.78 -17.25 -13.53
C ARG A 64 13.52 -17.07 -12.69
N ASP A 65 13.58 -17.30 -11.38
CA ASP A 65 12.41 -17.32 -10.47
C ASP A 65 12.28 -16.05 -9.64
N VAL A 66 13.27 -15.15 -9.71
CA VAL A 66 13.31 -13.92 -8.91
C VAL A 66 13.51 -12.68 -9.75
N LEU A 67 12.85 -11.60 -9.35
CA LEU A 67 13.06 -10.25 -9.88
C LEU A 67 13.42 -9.30 -8.75
N LEU A 68 14.37 -8.43 -9.01
CA LEU A 68 14.65 -7.25 -8.20
C LEU A 68 13.84 -6.09 -8.73
N ALA A 69 13.02 -5.45 -7.89
CA ALA A 69 12.20 -4.32 -8.28
C ALA A 69 12.25 -3.22 -7.23
N GLY A 70 12.11 -1.97 -7.65
CA GLY A 70 12.08 -0.86 -6.72
C GLY A 70 12.60 0.45 -7.29
N GLU A 71 12.59 1.46 -6.42
CA GLU A 71 12.99 2.83 -6.78
C GLU A 71 13.75 3.52 -5.65
N ARG A 72 14.53 4.52 -6.04
CA ARG A 72 15.04 5.56 -5.16
C ARG A 72 14.79 6.92 -5.82
N LYS A 73 14.19 7.85 -5.07
CA LYS A 73 13.81 9.18 -5.60
C LYS A 73 13.03 9.10 -6.90
N MET A 74 12.01 8.21 -6.96
CA MET A 74 11.12 7.92 -8.10
C MET A 74 11.75 7.15 -9.27
N HIS A 75 13.08 7.03 -9.37
CA HIS A 75 13.77 6.36 -10.47
C HIS A 75 14.10 4.90 -10.13
N PRO A 76 14.12 4.00 -11.13
CA PRO A 76 14.54 2.61 -10.93
C PRO A 76 15.93 2.52 -10.28
N ILE A 77 16.12 1.54 -9.41
CA ILE A 77 17.42 1.29 -8.79
C ILE A 77 18.35 0.69 -9.85
N PRO A 78 19.58 1.23 -10.06
CA PRO A 78 20.52 0.67 -11.01
C PRO A 78 20.79 -0.81 -10.77
N GLY A 79 20.67 -1.63 -11.82
CA GLY A 79 20.87 -3.08 -11.76
C GLY A 79 19.65 -3.88 -11.30
N PHE A 80 18.51 -3.24 -11.00
CA PHE A 80 17.24 -3.93 -10.76
C PHE A 80 16.53 -4.23 -12.08
N ASP A 81 15.69 -5.26 -12.08
CA ASP A 81 14.95 -5.72 -13.25
C ASP A 81 13.76 -4.80 -13.59
N LEU A 82 13.09 -4.29 -12.56
CA LEU A 82 11.93 -3.40 -12.66
C LEU A 82 12.07 -2.20 -11.72
N GLY A 83 11.41 -1.11 -12.07
CA GLY A 83 11.26 0.04 -11.18
C GLY A 83 10.11 -0.13 -10.19
N ASN A 84 9.38 0.99 -9.97
CA ASN A 84 8.16 1.02 -9.16
C ASN A 84 6.93 1.50 -9.99
N SER A 85 7.04 1.52 -11.32
CA SER A 85 5.89 1.80 -12.16
C SER A 85 4.96 0.59 -12.19
N PRO A 86 3.67 0.70 -11.79
CA PRO A 86 2.75 -0.44 -11.86
C PRO A 86 2.59 -0.99 -13.28
N ARG A 87 2.92 -0.22 -14.30
CA ARG A 87 2.85 -0.60 -15.71
C ARG A 87 3.94 -1.59 -16.13
N GLU A 88 5.04 -1.64 -15.39
CA GLU A 88 6.12 -2.61 -15.61
C GLU A 88 5.75 -4.02 -15.14
N PHE A 89 4.79 -4.15 -14.23
CA PHE A 89 4.41 -5.42 -13.61
C PHE A 89 3.32 -6.14 -14.43
N THR A 90 3.58 -6.32 -15.72
CA THR A 90 2.67 -7.08 -16.62
C THR A 90 2.66 -8.56 -16.25
N ARG A 91 1.62 -9.30 -16.68
CA ARG A 91 1.56 -10.75 -16.44
C ARG A 91 2.79 -11.48 -16.98
N GLU A 92 3.24 -11.12 -18.17
CA GLU A 92 4.42 -11.72 -18.83
C GLU A 92 5.69 -11.51 -18.01
N ALA A 93 5.82 -10.35 -17.37
CA ALA A 93 7.01 -10.02 -16.57
C ALA A 93 7.02 -10.76 -15.23
N VAL A 94 5.85 -10.87 -14.54
CA VAL A 94 5.83 -11.22 -13.12
C VAL A 94 5.17 -12.56 -12.79
N GLU A 95 4.44 -13.22 -13.70
CA GLU A 95 3.71 -14.45 -13.40
C GLU A 95 4.64 -15.55 -12.88
N GLY A 96 4.28 -16.12 -11.74
CA GLY A 96 5.05 -17.17 -11.07
C GLY A 96 6.37 -16.73 -10.42
N LYS A 97 6.78 -15.47 -10.56
CA LYS A 97 8.03 -14.95 -10.00
C LYS A 97 7.90 -14.58 -8.52
N THR A 98 9.01 -14.57 -7.83
CA THR A 98 9.17 -13.90 -6.54
C THR A 98 9.82 -12.54 -6.79
N ILE A 99 9.21 -11.48 -6.28
CA ILE A 99 9.72 -10.12 -6.40
C ILE A 99 10.35 -9.69 -5.07
N LEU A 100 11.59 -9.26 -5.10
CA LEU A 100 12.27 -8.61 -3.98
C LEU A 100 12.16 -7.11 -4.21
N PHE A 101 11.38 -6.44 -3.35
CA PHE A 101 10.90 -5.10 -3.60
C PHE A 101 11.46 -4.08 -2.61
N ALA A 102 12.10 -3.02 -3.09
CA ALA A 102 12.69 -1.98 -2.25
C ALA A 102 12.31 -0.59 -2.75
N THR A 103 11.56 0.18 -1.93
CA THR A 103 11.13 1.54 -2.26
C THR A 103 11.48 2.53 -1.16
N THR A 104 11.41 3.82 -1.47
CA THR A 104 11.78 4.89 -0.54
C THR A 104 10.83 4.96 0.67
N ASN A 105 9.52 4.75 0.47
CA ASN A 105 8.49 4.94 1.49
C ASN A 105 7.70 3.66 1.79
N GLY A 106 7.10 3.04 0.81
CA GLY A 106 6.13 1.96 1.00
C GLY A 106 6.70 0.70 1.65
N THR A 107 7.89 0.25 1.22
CA THR A 107 8.52 -0.93 1.82
C THR A 107 9.02 -0.64 3.24
N VAL A 108 9.50 0.57 3.51
CA VAL A 108 9.86 1.02 4.87
C VAL A 108 8.62 1.02 5.77
N ALA A 109 7.48 1.49 5.26
CA ALA A 109 6.21 1.46 6.00
C ALA A 109 5.77 0.02 6.31
N LEU A 110 5.90 -0.91 5.34
CA LEU A 110 5.55 -2.32 5.55
C LEU A 110 6.45 -3.00 6.59
N VAL A 111 7.74 -2.75 6.54
CA VAL A 111 8.68 -3.28 7.56
C VAL A 111 8.40 -2.66 8.93
N GLY A 112 8.02 -1.37 8.96
CA GLY A 112 7.75 -0.63 10.20
C GLY A 112 6.50 -1.08 10.97
N VAL A 113 5.58 -1.83 10.35
CA VAL A 113 4.36 -2.34 11.00
C VAL A 113 4.46 -3.80 11.43
N GLN A 114 5.66 -4.34 11.54
CA GLN A 114 5.91 -5.67 12.09
C GLN A 114 5.36 -5.78 13.53
N GLY A 115 4.79 -6.94 13.85
CA GLY A 115 4.12 -7.16 15.15
C GLY A 115 2.61 -6.88 15.12
N ALA A 116 2.06 -6.37 14.02
CA ALA A 116 0.62 -6.32 13.81
C ALA A 116 0.03 -7.74 13.72
N LYS A 117 -1.25 -7.89 14.10
CA LYS A 117 -1.97 -9.16 13.99
C LYS A 117 -2.15 -9.59 12.52
N GLU A 118 -2.41 -8.62 11.68
CA GLU A 118 -2.56 -8.79 10.23
C GLU A 118 -2.20 -7.47 9.53
N VAL A 119 -1.50 -7.55 8.42
CA VAL A 119 -1.19 -6.38 7.60
C VAL A 119 -1.72 -6.59 6.20
N VAL A 120 -2.50 -5.63 5.70
CA VAL A 120 -2.98 -5.59 4.32
C VAL A 120 -2.43 -4.37 3.59
N VAL A 121 -2.19 -4.51 2.28
CA VAL A 121 -1.75 -3.39 1.45
C VAL A 121 -2.94 -2.81 0.71
N ALA A 122 -3.15 -1.51 0.87
CA ALA A 122 -4.35 -0.81 0.44
C ALA A 122 -4.03 0.35 -0.52
N SER A 123 -4.85 0.49 -1.54
CA SER A 123 -4.82 1.59 -2.52
C SER A 123 -6.21 1.80 -3.11
N TYR A 124 -6.37 2.75 -4.01
CA TYR A 124 -7.62 2.93 -4.77
C TYR A 124 -7.91 1.73 -5.67
N VAL A 125 -6.89 1.13 -6.27
CA VAL A 125 -7.07 0.05 -7.25
C VAL A 125 -7.63 -1.25 -6.67
N ASN A 126 -7.59 -1.42 -5.36
CA ASN A 126 -8.12 -2.60 -4.66
C ASN A 126 -9.05 -2.23 -3.48
N PHE A 127 -9.62 -1.03 -3.55
CA PHE A 127 -10.37 -0.41 -2.44
C PHE A 127 -11.48 -1.30 -1.88
N SER A 128 -12.39 -1.77 -2.70
CA SER A 128 -13.57 -2.54 -2.25
C SER A 128 -13.17 -3.89 -1.66
N ALA A 129 -12.18 -4.58 -2.22
CA ALA A 129 -11.68 -5.86 -1.71
C ALA A 129 -11.05 -5.69 -0.32
N VAL A 130 -10.15 -4.72 -0.17
CA VAL A 130 -9.51 -4.42 1.13
C VAL A 130 -10.54 -3.90 2.14
N LEU A 131 -11.49 -3.05 1.73
CA LEU A 131 -12.57 -2.59 2.60
C LEU A 131 -13.39 -3.75 3.16
N ALA A 132 -13.67 -4.78 2.35
CA ALA A 132 -14.37 -5.98 2.81
C ALA A 132 -13.56 -6.74 3.86
N ALA A 133 -12.24 -6.91 3.65
CA ALA A 133 -11.33 -7.53 4.61
C ALA A 133 -11.28 -6.74 5.95
N LEU A 134 -11.12 -5.43 5.89
CA LEU A 134 -11.10 -4.57 7.08
C LEU A 134 -12.44 -4.59 7.84
N ARG A 135 -13.58 -4.67 7.12
CA ARG A 135 -14.89 -4.84 7.76
C ARG A 135 -15.01 -6.18 8.48
N SER A 136 -14.48 -7.24 7.88
CA SER A 136 -14.46 -8.57 8.52
C SER A 136 -13.63 -8.54 9.80
N ALA A 137 -12.43 -7.96 9.75
CA ALA A 137 -11.57 -7.79 10.92
C ALA A 137 -12.25 -6.98 12.03
N ALA A 138 -12.89 -5.86 11.67
CA ALA A 138 -13.62 -5.02 12.61
C ALA A 138 -14.81 -5.73 13.28
N ARG A 139 -15.58 -6.53 12.51
CA ARG A 139 -16.66 -7.35 13.07
C ARG A 139 -16.17 -8.45 14.00
N ALA A 140 -14.94 -8.93 13.78
CA ALA A 140 -14.26 -9.87 14.68
C ALA A 140 -13.69 -9.19 15.94
N GLY A 141 -13.94 -7.88 16.13
CA GLY A 141 -13.52 -7.11 17.30
C GLY A 141 -12.10 -6.54 17.21
N ASN A 142 -11.43 -6.64 16.05
CA ASN A 142 -10.10 -6.07 15.90
C ASN A 142 -10.17 -4.54 15.77
N ASP A 143 -9.30 -3.85 16.48
CA ASP A 143 -8.99 -2.45 16.19
C ASP A 143 -8.22 -2.34 14.86
N ILE A 144 -8.42 -1.24 14.15
CA ILE A 144 -7.80 -0.99 12.86
C ILE A 144 -6.85 0.19 12.95
N THR A 145 -5.66 0.01 12.39
CA THR A 145 -4.71 1.10 12.12
C THR A 145 -4.57 1.25 10.61
N ILE A 146 -4.73 2.47 10.10
CA ILE A 146 -4.37 2.81 8.72
C ILE A 146 -3.08 3.59 8.77
N PHE A 147 -2.04 3.08 8.14
CA PHE A 147 -0.74 3.70 8.10
C PHE A 147 -0.43 4.19 6.69
N CYS A 148 -0.40 5.52 6.53
CA CYS A 148 -0.01 6.20 5.31
C CYS A 148 1.52 6.30 5.26
N ALA A 149 2.16 5.70 4.27
CA ALA A 149 3.62 5.73 4.10
C ALA A 149 4.14 7.16 3.94
N GLY A 150 3.35 8.00 3.28
CA GLY A 150 3.69 9.37 3.02
C GLY A 150 4.81 9.52 1.98
N ARG A 151 5.35 10.75 1.88
CA ARG A 151 6.51 11.05 1.06
C ARG A 151 7.62 11.60 1.97
N ASP A 152 8.82 11.01 1.89
CA ASP A 152 9.95 11.40 2.73
C ASP A 152 9.59 11.44 4.23
N ARG A 153 8.81 10.44 4.69
CA ARG A 153 8.26 10.31 6.05
C ARG A 153 7.32 11.45 6.48
N GLN A 154 6.83 12.23 5.54
CA GLN A 154 5.89 13.32 5.78
C GLN A 154 4.49 12.98 5.27
N PHE A 155 3.55 13.84 5.60
CA PHE A 155 2.18 13.77 5.12
C PHE A 155 2.13 13.75 3.58
N ALA A 156 1.32 12.83 3.02
CA ALA A 156 0.99 12.79 1.60
C ALA A 156 -0.52 12.93 1.42
N LEU A 157 -0.92 13.82 0.53
CA LEU A 157 -2.33 14.17 0.33
C LEU A 157 -3.14 12.99 -0.23
N GLU A 158 -2.56 12.27 -1.20
CA GLU A 158 -3.17 11.12 -1.86
C GLU A 158 -3.38 9.94 -0.90
N ASP A 159 -2.38 9.63 -0.06
CA ASP A 159 -2.50 8.58 0.94
C ASP A 159 -3.56 8.92 1.97
N SER A 160 -3.56 10.17 2.42
CA SER A 160 -4.52 10.68 3.42
C SER A 160 -5.95 10.66 2.90
N ALA A 161 -6.16 11.01 1.62
CA ALA A 161 -7.47 10.94 0.99
C ALA A 161 -7.95 9.48 0.85
N CYS A 162 -7.05 8.57 0.47
CA CYS A 162 -7.34 7.14 0.41
C CYS A 162 -7.69 6.58 1.79
N ALA A 163 -6.89 6.88 2.82
CA ALA A 163 -7.17 6.52 4.22
C ALA A 163 -8.52 7.04 4.69
N GLY A 164 -8.84 8.29 4.37
CA GLY A 164 -10.11 8.92 4.70
C GLY A 164 -11.31 8.25 4.01
N ARG A 165 -11.13 7.75 2.78
CA ARG A 165 -12.15 6.96 2.08
C ARG A 165 -12.44 5.66 2.84
N PHE A 166 -11.42 4.92 3.28
CA PHE A 166 -11.57 3.73 4.12
C PHE A 166 -12.24 4.08 5.45
N ALA A 167 -11.74 5.07 6.18
CA ALA A 167 -12.26 5.47 7.47
C ALA A 167 -13.75 5.89 7.40
N ARG A 168 -14.13 6.65 6.36
CA ARG A 168 -15.53 7.04 6.12
C ARG A 168 -16.44 5.84 5.89
N HIS A 169 -16.00 4.87 5.08
CA HIS A 169 -16.81 3.69 4.76
C HIS A 169 -16.92 2.72 5.93
N LEU A 170 -15.86 2.57 6.74
CA LEU A 170 -15.90 1.77 7.96
C LEU A 170 -16.78 2.43 9.01
N GLY A 171 -16.61 3.73 9.27
CA GLY A 171 -17.39 4.48 10.25
C GLY A 171 -18.89 4.52 9.98
N ARG A 172 -19.31 4.46 8.71
CA ARG A 172 -20.75 4.40 8.34
C ARG A 172 -21.40 3.04 8.53
N ARG A 173 -20.60 1.97 8.56
CA ARG A 173 -21.08 0.58 8.51
C ARG A 173 -20.90 -0.18 9.82
N ILE A 174 -20.09 0.35 10.72
CA ILE A 174 -19.76 -0.27 12.00
C ILE A 174 -20.19 0.70 13.11
N PRO A 175 -21.24 0.37 13.89
CA PRO A 175 -21.68 1.22 14.99
C PRO A 175 -20.59 1.40 16.05
N GLY A 176 -20.48 2.58 16.63
CA GLY A 176 -19.56 2.85 17.73
C GLY A 176 -18.07 2.86 17.38
N VAL A 177 -17.73 3.09 16.10
CA VAL A 177 -16.33 3.28 15.68
C VAL A 177 -15.81 4.60 16.25
N GLU A 178 -14.74 4.53 17.01
CA GLU A 178 -13.98 5.69 17.50
C GLU A 178 -12.86 6.02 16.53
N LEU A 179 -12.82 7.26 16.04
CA LEU A 179 -11.81 7.77 15.13
C LEU A 179 -10.87 8.71 15.87
N ASN A 180 -9.54 8.57 15.69
CA ASN A 180 -8.61 9.61 16.12
C ASN A 180 -8.73 10.87 15.23
N ASP A 181 -8.11 11.96 15.63
CA ASP A 181 -8.20 13.24 14.91
C ASP A 181 -7.61 13.16 13.49
N ALA A 182 -6.54 12.39 13.30
CA ALA A 182 -5.96 12.14 11.98
C ALA A 182 -6.97 11.43 11.05
N ALA A 183 -7.69 10.41 11.54
CA ALA A 183 -8.74 9.75 10.76
C ALA A 183 -9.89 10.72 10.41
N ARG A 184 -10.28 11.59 11.35
CA ARG A 184 -11.31 12.63 11.11
C ARG A 184 -10.85 13.61 10.04
N ALA A 185 -9.61 14.09 10.11
CA ALA A 185 -9.02 14.97 9.09
C ALA A 185 -8.98 14.28 7.71
N CYS A 186 -8.56 13.03 7.64
CA CYS A 186 -8.58 12.24 6.41
C CYS A 186 -9.98 12.12 5.82
N VAL A 187 -11.01 11.91 6.64
CA VAL A 187 -12.42 11.87 6.17
C VAL A 187 -12.83 13.18 5.52
N LEU A 188 -12.40 14.32 6.05
CA LEU A 188 -12.68 15.64 5.45
C LEU A 188 -11.98 15.79 4.09
N ILE A 189 -10.73 15.37 4.00
CA ILE A 189 -9.96 15.36 2.74
C ILE A 189 -10.65 14.45 1.71
N ALA A 190 -11.00 13.23 2.09
CA ALA A 190 -11.70 12.29 1.20
C ALA A 190 -13.06 12.82 0.72
N ARG A 191 -13.78 13.59 1.54
CA ARG A 191 -15.03 14.25 1.13
C ARG A 191 -14.82 15.35 0.12
N LYS A 192 -13.73 16.11 0.25
CA LYS A 192 -13.40 17.20 -0.68
C LYS A 192 -13.17 16.70 -2.10
N TYR A 193 -12.44 15.57 -2.24
CA TYR A 193 -12.10 15.04 -3.56
C TYR A 193 -13.13 14.04 -4.09
N GLY A 194 -13.85 13.32 -3.22
CA GLY A 194 -14.87 12.35 -3.64
C GLY A 194 -14.28 11.28 -4.56
N ASP A 195 -14.78 11.21 -5.79
CA ASP A 195 -14.32 10.31 -6.84
C ASP A 195 -13.38 11.00 -7.86
N GLU A 196 -13.03 12.28 -7.63
CA GLU A 196 -12.13 13.06 -8.48
C GLU A 196 -10.65 12.73 -8.17
N ILE A 197 -10.26 11.45 -8.33
CA ILE A 197 -8.91 10.98 -7.95
C ILE A 197 -7.82 11.62 -8.82
N ASP A 198 -8.09 11.85 -10.11
CA ASP A 198 -7.15 12.53 -11.01
C ASP A 198 -6.87 13.97 -10.55
N ARG A 199 -7.91 14.67 -10.10
CA ARG A 199 -7.76 16.00 -9.50
C ARG A 199 -6.95 15.95 -8.20
N LEU A 200 -7.22 14.98 -7.33
CA LEU A 200 -6.44 14.75 -6.12
C LEU A 200 -4.94 14.61 -6.43
N PHE A 201 -4.59 13.83 -7.46
CA PHE A 201 -3.19 13.64 -7.84
C PHE A 201 -2.59 14.90 -8.45
N SER A 202 -3.35 15.68 -9.21
CA SER A 202 -2.90 16.97 -9.73
C SER A 202 -2.67 18.00 -8.61
N ASP A 203 -3.46 17.96 -7.55
CA ASP A 203 -3.32 18.83 -6.37
C ASP A 203 -2.22 18.34 -5.42
N SER A 204 -1.82 17.05 -5.49
CA SER A 204 -0.76 16.53 -4.62
C SER A 204 0.63 16.90 -5.12
N SER A 205 1.54 17.19 -4.19
CA SER A 205 2.94 17.47 -4.55
C SER A 205 3.64 16.26 -5.15
N HIS A 206 3.26 15.04 -4.69
CA HIS A 206 3.84 13.80 -5.18
C HIS A 206 3.33 13.46 -6.59
N GLY A 207 2.03 13.64 -6.85
CA GLY A 207 1.47 13.42 -8.19
C GLY A 207 2.10 14.34 -9.24
N ARG A 208 2.26 15.64 -8.92
CA ARG A 208 2.97 16.57 -9.81
C ARG A 208 4.43 16.17 -10.04
N ALA A 209 5.16 15.81 -8.97
CA ALA A 209 6.55 15.38 -9.11
C ALA A 209 6.71 14.11 -9.96
N LEU A 210 5.79 13.15 -9.87
CA LEU A 210 5.79 11.96 -10.72
C LEU A 210 5.52 12.31 -12.19
N ALA A 211 4.58 13.20 -12.46
CA ALA A 211 4.30 13.68 -13.81
C ALA A 211 5.52 14.38 -14.43
N GLU A 212 6.18 15.25 -13.68
CA GLU A 212 7.40 15.95 -14.08
C GLU A 212 8.58 15.00 -14.31
N ALA A 213 8.65 13.92 -13.52
CA ALA A 213 9.67 12.87 -13.68
C ALA A 213 9.38 11.87 -14.83
N GLY A 214 8.31 12.08 -15.61
CA GLY A 214 7.96 11.23 -16.76
C GLY A 214 7.06 10.04 -16.41
N TYR A 215 6.52 9.96 -15.20
CA TYR A 215 5.61 8.89 -14.74
C TYR A 215 4.13 9.30 -14.74
N GLY A 216 3.74 10.28 -15.55
CA GLY A 216 2.36 10.76 -15.62
C GLY A 216 1.34 9.67 -15.95
N GLU A 217 1.70 8.68 -16.79
CA GLU A 217 0.83 7.56 -17.15
C GLU A 217 0.58 6.59 -15.98
N ASP A 218 1.47 6.55 -14.98
CA ASP A 218 1.28 5.76 -13.77
C ASP A 218 0.10 6.29 -12.94
N LEU A 219 -0.13 7.61 -12.97
CA LEU A 219 -1.21 8.25 -12.23
C LEU A 219 -2.57 7.70 -12.66
N ALA A 220 -2.78 7.49 -13.96
CA ALA A 220 -4.02 6.91 -14.47
C ALA A 220 -4.24 5.47 -13.96
N VAL A 221 -3.17 4.68 -13.84
CA VAL A 221 -3.27 3.33 -13.25
C VAL A 221 -3.59 3.43 -11.77
N CYS A 222 -2.93 4.33 -11.03
CA CYS A 222 -3.14 4.51 -9.59
C CYS A 222 -4.55 5.08 -9.27
N ALA A 223 -5.16 5.84 -10.19
CA ALA A 223 -6.50 6.38 -10.04
C ALA A 223 -7.62 5.37 -10.36
N ALA A 224 -7.30 4.25 -11.00
CA ALA A 224 -8.29 3.28 -11.49
C ALA A 224 -8.94 2.49 -10.33
N LEU A 225 -10.00 3.06 -9.76
CA LEU A 225 -10.71 2.50 -8.62
C LEU A 225 -11.16 1.05 -8.89
N ASP A 226 -10.80 0.14 -7.95
CA ASP A 226 -11.18 -1.28 -7.97
C ASP A 226 -10.78 -2.09 -9.22
N LYS A 227 -9.83 -1.59 -10.01
CA LYS A 227 -9.36 -2.29 -11.22
C LYS A 227 -8.66 -3.62 -10.89
N TYR A 228 -8.06 -3.73 -9.74
CA TYR A 228 -7.34 -4.92 -9.28
C TYR A 228 -7.89 -5.39 -7.92
N PRO A 229 -9.04 -6.08 -7.89
CA PRO A 229 -9.77 -6.39 -6.65
C PRO A 229 -9.11 -7.54 -5.85
N VAL A 230 -7.87 -7.34 -5.46
CA VAL A 230 -7.07 -8.27 -4.67
C VAL A 230 -6.86 -7.75 -3.25
N VAL A 231 -6.62 -8.66 -2.30
CA VAL A 231 -6.22 -8.33 -0.93
C VAL A 231 -4.80 -8.83 -0.73
N PRO A 232 -3.78 -7.96 -0.90
CA PRO A 232 -2.41 -8.31 -0.57
C PRO A 232 -2.24 -8.38 0.95
N VAL A 233 -1.84 -9.54 1.46
CA VAL A 233 -1.58 -9.75 2.90
C VAL A 233 -0.09 -9.93 3.12
N TYR A 234 0.47 -9.11 4.00
CA TYR A 234 1.86 -9.22 4.44
C TYR A 234 1.92 -10.10 5.69
N HIS A 235 2.58 -11.23 5.57
CA HIS A 235 2.70 -12.20 6.65
C HIS A 235 4.13 -12.73 6.68
N ASP A 236 4.85 -12.51 7.77
CA ASP A 236 6.22 -12.98 8.01
C ASP A 236 7.20 -12.78 6.82
N ARG A 237 7.17 -11.58 6.24
CA ARG A 237 7.95 -11.05 5.11
C ARG A 237 7.36 -11.21 3.71
N PRO A 238 6.84 -12.36 3.20
CA PRO A 238 6.23 -12.30 1.88
C PRO A 238 4.82 -11.69 1.91
N ILE A 239 4.53 -10.84 0.94
CA ILE A 239 3.17 -10.43 0.62
C ILE A 239 2.59 -11.42 -0.37
N LYS A 240 1.42 -11.94 -0.06
CA LYS A 240 0.67 -12.89 -0.89
C LYS A 240 -0.77 -12.42 -1.06
N LEU A 241 -1.48 -13.02 -1.99
CA LEU A 241 -2.92 -12.87 -2.03
C LEU A 241 -3.53 -13.47 -0.77
N GLY A 242 -4.30 -12.67 -0.05
CA GLY A 242 -5.10 -13.14 1.05
C GLY A 242 -6.16 -14.12 0.51
N THR A 243 -6.26 -15.28 1.13
CA THR A 243 -7.43 -16.10 0.95
C THR A 243 -8.60 -15.41 1.64
N THR A 244 -9.60 -14.97 0.88
CA THR A 244 -10.89 -14.66 1.46
C THR A 244 -11.39 -15.95 2.12
N ARG A 245 -11.19 -16.08 3.44
CA ARG A 245 -11.87 -17.12 4.20
C ARG A 245 -13.36 -16.81 4.12
N GLY A 246 -14.01 -17.38 3.09
CA GLY A 246 -15.45 -17.46 3.06
C GLY A 246 -15.90 -18.29 4.27
N ARG A 247 -16.58 -17.64 5.18
CA ARG A 247 -17.54 -18.22 6.09
C ARG A 247 -18.80 -17.39 6.05
#